data_aa7c0fb404b2814096dbe5cfdf96cf80
#
_entry.id   aa7c0fb404b2814096dbe5cfdf96cf80
#
_cell.length_a   1.000
_cell.length_b   1.000
_cell.length_c   1.000
_cell.angle_alpha   90.00
_cell.angle_beta   90.00
_cell.angle_gamma   90.00
#
_symmetry.space_group_name_H-M   'P 1'
#
loop_
_entity.id
_entity.type
_entity.pdbx_description
1 polymer ?
#
loop_
_entity_poly.entity_id
_entity_poly.type
_entity_poly.pdbx_seq_one_letter_code
_entity_poly.pdbx_strand_id
1 'polypeptide(L)'
;MKYLRIEKADYVGKLSVMLTFNDGVVVTVNFGSWISAHPHPQYDRYLDEKKFKKFYIDDMGNIAWGKNRNLYFPIEELHSGVIS
;
A
#
# COMPACT_ATOMS: atom_id res chain seq x y z
N MET A 1 17.57 2.66 17.44
CA MET A 1 16.25 2.13 17.14
C MET A 1 15.96 2.30 15.66
N LYS A 2 15.51 1.26 15.00
CA LYS A 2 15.15 1.34 13.59
C LYS A 2 13.68 1.63 13.45
N TYR A 3 13.35 2.62 12.65
CA TYR A 3 11.95 2.87 12.30
C TYR A 3 11.47 1.79 11.33
N LEU A 4 10.21 1.40 11.48
CA LEU A 4 9.60 0.46 10.56
C LEU A 4 9.51 1.07 9.16
N ARG A 5 9.99 0.35 8.16
CA ARG A 5 10.01 0.81 6.78
C ARG A 5 9.70 -0.34 5.83
N ILE A 6 9.09 -0.01 4.70
CA ILE A 6 8.92 -0.95 3.60
C ILE A 6 10.17 -0.85 2.73
N GLU A 7 10.87 -1.96 2.57
CA GLU A 7 12.07 -2.00 1.71
C GLU A 7 11.74 -2.38 0.29
N LYS A 8 10.66 -3.14 0.08
CA LYS A 8 10.30 -3.63 -1.24
C LYS A 8 8.80 -3.78 -1.33
N ALA A 9 8.24 -3.44 -2.49
CA ALA A 9 6.82 -3.62 -2.76
C ALA A 9 6.67 -4.24 -4.14
N ASP A 10 6.06 -5.43 -4.21
CA ASP A 10 5.87 -6.16 -5.45
C ASP A 10 4.38 -6.34 -5.72
N TYR A 11 3.94 -5.92 -6.91
CA TYR A 11 2.56 -6.14 -7.32
C TYR A 11 2.35 -7.64 -7.62
N VAL A 12 1.35 -8.23 -6.99
CA VAL A 12 1.08 -9.67 -7.14
C VAL A 12 -0.27 -9.97 -7.81
N GLY A 13 -0.90 -8.94 -8.34
CA GLY A 13 -2.17 -9.10 -9.07
C GLY A 13 -3.38 -8.81 -8.18
N LYS A 14 -4.53 -8.62 -8.81
CA LYS A 14 -5.81 -8.38 -8.13
C LYS A 14 -5.75 -7.25 -7.11
N LEU A 15 -5.03 -6.17 -7.46
CA LEU A 15 -4.87 -4.99 -6.61
C LEU A 15 -4.29 -5.33 -5.23
N SER A 16 -3.37 -6.29 -5.21
CA SER A 16 -2.65 -6.71 -4.01
C SER A 16 -1.16 -6.47 -4.18
N VAL A 17 -0.48 -6.15 -3.09
CA VAL A 17 0.96 -5.89 -3.11
C VAL A 17 1.62 -6.67 -1.98
N MET A 18 2.73 -7.33 -2.31
CA MET A 18 3.55 -8.01 -1.32
C MET A 18 4.58 -7.01 -0.79
N LEU A 19 4.53 -6.73 0.50
CA LEU A 19 5.40 -5.76 1.15
C LEU A 19 6.46 -6.48 1.96
N THR A 20 7.72 -6.10 1.74
CA THR A 20 8.85 -6.59 2.53
C THR A 20 9.33 -5.45 3.43
N PHE A 21 9.32 -5.68 4.73
CA PHE A 21 9.71 -4.68 5.71
C PHE A 21 11.17 -4.84 6.14
N ASN A 22 11.73 -3.78 6.71
CA ASN A 22 13.13 -3.77 7.13
C ASN A 22 13.44 -4.69 8.32
N ASP A 23 12.42 -5.21 8.98
CA ASP A 23 12.58 -6.19 10.05
C ASP A 23 12.50 -7.63 9.56
N GLY A 24 12.38 -7.82 8.24
CA GLY A 24 12.29 -9.14 7.63
C GLY A 24 10.88 -9.68 7.48
N VAL A 25 9.88 -8.98 7.98
CA VAL A 25 8.48 -9.40 7.85
C VAL A 25 8.01 -9.16 6.42
N VAL A 26 7.31 -10.14 5.85
CA VAL A 26 6.73 -10.05 4.52
C VAL A 26 5.22 -10.27 4.64
N VAL A 27 4.43 -9.34 4.12
CA VAL A 27 2.98 -9.44 4.12
C VAL A 27 2.42 -9.10 2.75
N THR A 28 1.30 -9.73 2.40
CA THR A 28 0.57 -9.39 1.18
C THR A 28 -0.72 -8.70 1.60
N VAL A 29 -0.93 -7.49 1.11
CA VAL A 29 -2.09 -6.68 1.45
C VAL A 29 -3.00 -6.55 0.25
N ASN A 30 -4.28 -6.86 0.42
CA ASN A 30 -5.28 -6.69 -0.63
C ASN A 30 -5.89 -5.29 -0.53
N PHE A 31 -5.29 -4.36 -1.25
CA PHE A 31 -5.76 -2.97 -1.25
C PHE A 31 -7.08 -2.81 -1.99
N GLY A 32 -7.34 -3.68 -2.97
CA GLY A 32 -8.58 -3.61 -3.74
C GLY A 32 -9.82 -3.81 -2.87
N SER A 33 -9.75 -4.73 -1.90
CA SER A 33 -10.83 -4.94 -0.95
C SER A 33 -11.11 -3.69 -0.14
N TRP A 34 -10.04 -3.03 0.32
CA TRP A 34 -10.18 -1.81 1.11
C TRP A 34 -10.79 -0.68 0.28
N ILE A 35 -10.28 -0.47 -0.95
CA ILE A 35 -10.78 0.58 -1.82
C ILE A 35 -12.27 0.36 -2.15
N SER A 36 -12.66 -0.89 -2.40
CA SER A 36 -14.05 -1.22 -2.68
C SER A 36 -14.97 -0.99 -1.49
N ALA A 37 -14.43 -1.19 -0.27
CA ALA A 37 -15.20 -0.99 0.96
C ALA A 37 -15.29 0.47 1.39
N HIS A 38 -14.47 1.35 0.79
CA HIS A 38 -14.43 2.78 1.14
C HIS A 38 -14.60 3.63 -0.13
N PRO A 39 -15.80 3.64 -0.72
CA PRO A 39 -16.03 4.39 -1.97
C PRO A 39 -15.71 5.88 -1.80
N HIS A 40 -14.82 6.37 -2.66
CA HIS A 40 -14.42 7.78 -2.61
C HIS A 40 -13.81 8.14 -3.96
N PRO A 41 -14.13 9.30 -4.55
CA PRO A 41 -13.62 9.67 -5.87
C PRO A 41 -12.10 9.60 -6.00
N GLN A 42 -11.35 9.93 -4.93
CA GLN A 42 -9.90 9.87 -4.97
C GLN A 42 -9.38 8.45 -4.93
N TYR A 43 -10.12 7.52 -4.33
CA TYR A 43 -9.68 6.14 -4.18
C TYR A 43 -10.13 5.26 -5.34
N ASP A 44 -11.33 5.51 -5.87
CA ASP A 44 -11.94 4.67 -6.90
C ASP A 44 -11.08 4.55 -8.15
N ARG A 45 -10.28 5.58 -8.46
CA ARG A 45 -9.39 5.55 -9.62
C ARG A 45 -8.38 4.42 -9.55
N TYR A 46 -8.03 4.00 -8.33
CA TYR A 46 -7.03 2.95 -8.12
C TYR A 46 -7.61 1.55 -8.24
N LEU A 47 -8.90 1.42 -8.50
CA LEU A 47 -9.48 0.14 -8.92
C LEU A 47 -9.08 -0.20 -10.34
N ASP A 48 -8.60 0.77 -11.11
CA ASP A 48 -7.96 0.56 -12.40
C ASP A 48 -6.53 0.07 -12.15
N GLU A 49 -6.23 -1.15 -12.58
CA GLU A 49 -4.93 -1.77 -12.35
C GLU A 49 -3.76 -0.90 -12.82
N LYS A 50 -3.90 -0.26 -13.98
CA LYS A 50 -2.83 0.58 -14.54
C LYS A 50 -2.48 1.73 -13.62
N LYS A 51 -3.49 2.33 -13.00
CA LYS A 51 -3.28 3.43 -12.06
C LYS A 51 -2.80 2.91 -10.72
N PHE A 52 -3.31 1.76 -10.28
CA PHE A 52 -2.90 1.14 -9.03
C PHE A 52 -1.41 0.80 -9.03
N LYS A 53 -0.89 0.32 -10.13
CA LYS A 53 0.51 -0.09 -10.24
C LYS A 53 1.51 1.07 -10.16
N LYS A 54 1.02 2.31 -10.12
CA LYS A 54 1.89 3.49 -10.01
C LYS A 54 2.24 3.85 -8.57
N PHE A 55 2.07 2.93 -7.63
CA PHE A 55 2.48 3.15 -6.25
C PHE A 55 3.99 3.39 -6.16
N TYR A 56 4.42 4.03 -5.08
CA TYR A 56 5.83 4.27 -4.82
C TYR A 56 6.10 4.17 -3.32
N ILE A 57 7.38 4.01 -2.97
CA ILE A 57 7.80 4.06 -1.57
C ILE A 57 8.31 5.46 -1.32
N ASP A 58 7.73 6.15 -0.34
CA ASP A 58 8.07 7.54 -0.06
C ASP A 58 9.34 7.65 0.79
N ASP A 59 9.73 8.90 1.11
CA ASP A 59 10.93 9.17 1.88
C ASP A 59 10.92 8.53 3.26
N MET A 60 9.74 8.30 3.80
CA MET A 60 9.58 7.72 5.13
C MET A 60 9.55 6.19 5.09
N GLY A 61 9.66 5.60 3.90
CA GLY A 61 9.64 4.15 3.75
C GLY A 61 8.24 3.56 3.78
N ASN A 62 7.22 4.32 3.39
CA ASN A 62 5.85 3.84 3.31
C ASN A 62 5.37 3.83 1.87
N ILE A 63 4.40 2.96 1.57
CA ILE A 63 3.81 2.91 0.24
C ILE A 63 2.73 3.98 0.12
N ALA A 64 2.69 4.64 -1.03
CA ALA A 64 1.75 5.72 -1.28
C ALA A 64 1.37 5.78 -2.76
N TRP A 65 0.24 6.43 -3.04
CA TRP A 65 -0.25 6.68 -4.39
C TRP A 65 -0.55 8.16 -4.55
N GLY A 66 -0.23 8.68 -5.74
CA GLY A 66 -0.55 10.07 -6.07
C GLY A 66 0.49 11.05 -5.55
N LYS A 67 0.53 12.25 -6.16
CA LYS A 67 1.55 13.25 -5.86
C LYS A 67 1.50 13.74 -4.41
N ASN A 68 0.31 13.83 -3.83
CA ASN A 68 0.12 14.34 -2.48
C ASN A 68 -0.37 13.23 -1.54
N ARG A 69 0.07 12.01 -1.78
CA ARG A 69 -0.34 10.85 -0.99
C ARG A 69 -1.87 10.73 -0.94
N ASN A 70 -2.49 10.78 -2.13
CA ASN A 70 -3.96 10.70 -2.24
C ASN A 70 -4.51 9.43 -1.63
N LEU A 71 -3.72 8.35 -1.62
CA LEU A 71 -4.06 7.12 -0.94
C LEU A 71 -2.85 6.73 -0.10
N TYR A 72 -3.08 6.52 1.19
CA TYR A 72 -2.01 6.33 2.16
C TYR A 72 -2.53 5.53 3.34
N PHE A 73 -1.71 4.66 3.89
CA PHE A 73 -2.08 3.80 5.02
C PHE A 73 -1.02 3.86 6.11
N PRO A 74 -1.43 3.80 7.40
CA PRO A 74 -0.46 3.73 8.49
C PRO A 74 0.40 2.49 8.34
N ILE A 75 1.71 2.64 8.51
CA ILE A 75 2.65 1.56 8.28
C ILE A 75 2.44 0.39 9.24
N GLU A 76 1.97 0.67 10.46
CA GLU A 76 1.70 -0.36 11.44
C GLU A 76 0.55 -1.27 10.99
N GLU A 77 -0.47 -0.71 10.35
CA GLU A 77 -1.57 -1.50 9.81
C GLU A 77 -1.09 -2.37 8.65
N LEU A 78 -0.25 -1.82 7.78
CA LEU A 78 0.32 -2.58 6.68
C LEU A 78 1.17 -3.73 7.19
N HIS A 79 1.95 -3.48 8.24
CA HIS A 79 2.82 -4.48 8.84
C HIS A 79 2.01 -5.64 9.44
N SER A 80 0.83 -5.36 9.96
CA SER A 80 -0.06 -6.40 10.50
C SER A 80 -0.75 -7.20 9.40
N GLY A 81 -0.77 -6.66 8.17
CA GLY A 81 -1.45 -7.29 7.05
C GLY A 81 -2.95 -7.00 6.99
N VAL A 82 -3.46 -6.22 7.94
CA VAL A 82 -4.89 -5.89 8.01
C VAL A 82 -5.05 -4.38 8.02
N ILE A 83 -5.74 -3.84 7.01
CA ILE A 83 -6.04 -2.41 6.92
C ILE A 83 -7.53 -2.20 7.12
N SER A 84 -7.87 -1.19 7.90
CA SER A 84 -9.26 -0.91 8.25
C SER A 84 -9.82 0.33 7.58
#